data_1ab779c3d1e7306afec3df49688aebda
#
_entry.id   1ab779c3d1e7306afec3df49688aebda
#
_cell.length_a   1.000
_cell.length_b   1.000
_cell.length_c   1.000
_cell.angle_alpha   90.00
_cell.angle_beta   90.00
_cell.angle_gamma   90.00
#
_symmetry.space_group_name_H-M   'P 1'
#
loop_
_entity.id
_entity.type
_entity.pdbx_description
1 polymer ?
#
loop_
_entity_poly.entity_id
_entity_poly.type
_entity_poly.pdbx_seq_one_letter_code
_entity_poly.pdbx_strand_id
1 'polypeptide(L)'
;MDFIPLHWAFIEKLVKETNALVIAPAYRLVPFGTYKEAYDLIVPVYKKYCEEHPEKKIIMMGDSAGGGLSLALTEYLKAEGIRVPDELILFSPWVDVSMENEEIRDFMSRDPMIGPEEVLPAARAWVGDRDMHDPLISPLFGDLKGLHNVTVFIGTEEVLYPDVTKMFHMLDADVSNELIVGEGMNHVYPIFPIPEAASADNKVFYNILRV
;
A
#
# COMPACT_ATOMS: atom_id res chain seq x y z
N MET A 1 6.10 8.17 -7.78
CA MET A 1 7.41 7.64 -8.23
C MET A 1 7.13 6.56 -9.25
N ASP A 2 7.90 6.46 -10.32
CA ASP A 2 7.75 5.40 -11.32
C ASP A 2 8.36 4.08 -10.82
N PHE A 3 8.11 2.97 -11.52
CA PHE A 3 8.78 1.70 -11.24
C PHE A 3 10.30 1.85 -11.37
N ILE A 4 11.02 1.52 -10.29
CA ILE A 4 12.48 1.50 -10.26
C ILE A 4 12.98 0.04 -10.41
N PRO A 5 14.28 -0.19 -10.67
CA PRO A 5 14.84 -1.54 -10.82
C PRO A 5 14.53 -2.49 -9.67
N LEU A 6 14.43 -1.98 -8.43
CA LEU A 6 14.08 -2.79 -7.26
C LEU A 6 12.66 -3.35 -7.32
N HIS A 7 11.68 -2.58 -7.79
CA HIS A 7 10.31 -3.07 -8.00
C HIS A 7 10.29 -4.21 -9.03
N TRP A 8 11.01 -4.05 -10.15
CA TRP A 8 11.07 -5.08 -11.18
C TRP A 8 11.75 -6.36 -10.67
N ALA A 9 12.83 -6.23 -9.90
CA ALA A 9 13.52 -7.37 -9.29
C ALA A 9 12.61 -8.11 -8.29
N PHE A 10 11.84 -7.37 -7.48
CA PHE A 10 10.86 -7.94 -6.56
C PHE A 10 9.73 -8.66 -7.31
N ILE A 11 9.15 -8.05 -8.35
CA ILE A 11 8.10 -8.66 -9.17
C ILE A 11 8.63 -9.94 -9.87
N GLU A 12 9.83 -9.89 -10.42
CA GLU A 12 10.45 -11.08 -11.04
C GLU A 12 10.61 -12.22 -10.04
N LYS A 13 11.11 -11.92 -8.84
CA LYS A 13 11.25 -12.89 -7.75
C LYS A 13 9.90 -13.47 -7.35
N LEU A 14 8.89 -12.61 -7.15
CA LEU A 14 7.53 -13.00 -6.79
C LEU A 14 6.96 -13.97 -7.82
N VAL A 15 7.05 -13.66 -9.12
CA VAL A 15 6.54 -14.54 -10.19
C VAL A 15 7.29 -15.87 -10.19
N LYS A 16 8.62 -15.87 -10.03
CA LYS A 16 9.43 -17.10 -10.01
C LYS A 16 9.08 -18.02 -8.84
N GLU A 17 8.90 -17.45 -7.66
CA GLU A 17 8.66 -18.22 -6.42
C GLU A 17 7.19 -18.69 -6.29
N THR A 18 6.24 -17.97 -6.86
CA THR A 18 4.81 -18.25 -6.65
C THR A 18 4.06 -18.70 -7.89
N ASN A 19 4.63 -18.54 -9.07
CA ASN A 19 3.94 -18.73 -10.37
C ASN A 19 2.65 -17.91 -10.50
N ALA A 20 2.54 -16.79 -9.79
CA ALA A 20 1.39 -15.90 -9.85
C ALA A 20 1.42 -15.04 -11.11
N LEU A 21 0.23 -14.72 -11.64
CA LEU A 21 0.08 -13.65 -12.63
C LEU A 21 0.15 -12.30 -11.90
N VAL A 22 1.07 -11.43 -12.32
CA VAL A 22 1.17 -10.08 -11.79
C VAL A 22 0.65 -9.08 -12.82
N ILE A 23 -0.26 -8.23 -12.40
CA ILE A 23 -0.77 -7.09 -13.17
C ILE A 23 -0.28 -5.82 -12.48
N ALA A 24 0.59 -5.07 -13.12
CA ALA A 24 1.16 -3.82 -12.60
C ALA A 24 0.62 -2.63 -13.42
N PRO A 25 -0.45 -1.94 -12.97
CA PRO A 25 -1.05 -0.84 -13.70
C PRO A 25 -0.13 0.36 -13.77
N ALA A 26 0.22 0.81 -14.97
CA ALA A 26 1.01 2.03 -15.20
C ALA A 26 0.09 3.25 -15.29
N TYR A 27 -0.46 3.69 -14.17
CA TYR A 27 -1.27 4.91 -14.12
C TYR A 27 -0.41 6.18 -14.19
N ARG A 28 -1.04 7.29 -14.58
CA ARG A 28 -0.34 8.59 -14.67
C ARG A 28 0.09 9.07 -13.29
N LEU A 29 1.36 9.46 -13.20
CA LEU A 29 1.95 10.01 -11.99
C LEU A 29 1.84 11.54 -11.96
N VAL A 30 1.96 12.12 -10.77
CA VAL A 30 2.08 13.56 -10.61
C VAL A 30 3.35 14.07 -11.30
N PRO A 31 3.35 15.28 -11.89
CA PRO A 31 2.23 16.26 -11.94
C PRO A 31 1.27 16.05 -13.12
N PHE A 32 1.37 14.97 -13.88
CA PHE A 32 0.63 14.74 -15.12
C PHE A 32 -0.72 14.01 -14.92
N GLY A 33 -0.95 13.48 -13.73
CA GLY A 33 -2.18 12.81 -13.33
C GLY A 33 -2.45 13.02 -11.84
N THR A 34 -3.68 12.72 -11.43
CA THR A 34 -4.19 12.79 -10.07
C THR A 34 -4.66 11.39 -9.63
N TYR A 35 -5.18 11.26 -8.43
CA TYR A 35 -5.82 10.03 -7.96
C TYR A 35 -6.90 9.55 -8.95
N LYS A 36 -7.62 10.47 -9.60
CA LYS A 36 -8.73 10.16 -10.50
C LYS A 36 -8.30 9.28 -11.67
N GLU A 37 -7.22 9.64 -12.36
CA GLU A 37 -6.72 8.84 -13.49
C GLU A 37 -6.24 7.44 -13.04
N ALA A 38 -5.77 7.30 -11.80
CA ALA A 38 -5.42 5.99 -11.26
C ALA A 38 -6.69 5.14 -11.05
N TYR A 39 -7.73 5.70 -10.45
CA TYR A 39 -9.01 5.01 -10.28
C TYR A 39 -9.67 4.67 -11.62
N ASP A 40 -9.69 5.62 -12.56
CA ASP A 40 -10.28 5.46 -13.90
C ASP A 40 -9.57 4.32 -14.68
N LEU A 41 -8.29 4.04 -14.40
CA LEU A 41 -7.55 2.94 -15.01
C LEU A 41 -7.72 1.63 -14.22
N ILE A 42 -7.49 1.65 -12.91
CA ILE A 42 -7.34 0.42 -12.11
C ILE A 42 -8.70 -0.24 -11.87
N VAL A 43 -9.74 0.53 -11.54
CA VAL A 43 -11.05 -0.04 -11.20
C VAL A 43 -11.65 -0.85 -12.35
N PRO A 44 -11.71 -0.37 -13.60
CA PRO A 44 -12.20 -1.17 -14.72
C PRO A 44 -11.37 -2.43 -14.99
N VAL A 45 -10.04 -2.33 -14.89
CA VAL A 45 -9.14 -3.49 -15.08
C VAL A 45 -9.41 -4.54 -13.99
N TYR A 46 -9.50 -4.12 -12.73
CA TYR A 46 -9.80 -4.98 -11.60
C TYR A 46 -11.15 -5.68 -11.75
N LYS A 47 -12.22 -4.92 -12.05
CA LYS A 47 -13.58 -5.48 -12.26
C LYS A 47 -13.60 -6.53 -13.36
N LYS A 48 -13.00 -6.18 -14.52
CA LYS A 48 -12.92 -7.10 -15.65
C LYS A 48 -12.19 -8.40 -15.26
N TYR A 49 -11.07 -8.30 -14.53
CA TYR A 49 -10.34 -9.48 -14.07
C TYR A 49 -11.20 -10.34 -13.12
N CYS A 50 -11.93 -9.73 -12.19
CA CYS A 50 -12.84 -10.44 -11.29
C CYS A 50 -13.97 -11.18 -12.05
N GLU A 51 -14.52 -10.55 -13.10
CA GLU A 51 -15.58 -11.12 -13.92
C GLU A 51 -15.07 -12.31 -14.76
N GLU A 52 -13.88 -12.18 -15.32
CA GLU A 52 -13.26 -13.24 -16.16
C GLU A 52 -12.68 -14.40 -15.33
N HIS A 53 -12.35 -14.15 -14.05
CA HIS A 53 -11.70 -15.13 -13.17
C HIS A 53 -12.32 -15.15 -11.76
N PRO A 54 -13.61 -15.48 -11.63
CA PRO A 54 -14.33 -15.40 -10.34
C PRO A 54 -13.79 -16.33 -9.27
N GLU A 55 -13.12 -17.42 -9.66
CA GLU A 55 -12.55 -18.43 -8.75
C GLU A 55 -11.09 -18.12 -8.33
N LYS A 56 -10.44 -17.16 -8.95
CA LYS A 56 -9.05 -16.84 -8.62
C LYS A 56 -8.94 -16.03 -7.35
N LYS A 57 -7.94 -16.36 -6.52
CA LYS A 57 -7.50 -15.51 -5.41
C LYS A 57 -6.87 -14.24 -5.98
N ILE A 58 -7.29 -13.10 -5.47
CA ILE A 58 -6.77 -11.79 -5.87
C ILE A 58 -6.07 -11.17 -4.66
N ILE A 59 -4.81 -10.84 -4.85
CA ILE A 59 -3.99 -10.12 -3.86
C ILE A 59 -3.68 -8.75 -4.41
N MET A 60 -3.98 -7.71 -3.65
CA MET A 60 -3.59 -6.35 -3.99
C MET A 60 -2.38 -5.96 -3.15
N MET A 61 -1.36 -5.43 -3.81
CA MET A 61 -0.10 -5.08 -3.16
C MET A 61 0.33 -3.67 -3.55
N GLY A 62 1.03 -3.02 -2.65
CA GLY A 62 1.62 -1.71 -2.95
C GLY A 62 2.60 -1.26 -1.89
N ASP A 63 3.53 -0.43 -2.31
CA ASP A 63 4.51 0.21 -1.45
C ASP A 63 4.29 1.72 -1.39
N SER A 64 4.53 2.35 -0.26
CA SER A 64 4.47 3.81 -0.09
C SER A 64 3.13 4.39 -0.56
N ALA A 65 3.15 5.30 -1.53
CA ALA A 65 1.96 5.85 -2.17
C ALA A 65 1.09 4.76 -2.84
N GLY A 66 1.70 3.71 -3.39
CA GLY A 66 0.99 2.56 -3.95
C GLY A 66 0.31 1.72 -2.88
N GLY A 67 0.89 1.63 -1.68
CA GLY A 67 0.28 0.99 -0.52
C GLY A 67 -0.95 1.74 -0.03
N GLY A 68 -0.85 3.07 0.10
CA GLY A 68 -2.00 3.94 0.42
C GLY A 68 -3.11 3.82 -0.63
N LEU A 69 -2.74 3.89 -1.92
CA LEU A 69 -3.71 3.72 -3.03
C LEU A 69 -4.38 2.33 -3.00
N SER A 70 -3.65 1.26 -2.70
CA SER A 70 -4.21 -0.10 -2.62
C SER A 70 -5.25 -0.22 -1.52
N LEU A 71 -5.00 0.38 -0.36
CA LEU A 71 -5.94 0.41 0.75
C LEU A 71 -7.17 1.26 0.40
N ALA A 72 -6.98 2.49 -0.11
CA ALA A 72 -8.06 3.39 -0.51
C ALA A 72 -8.94 2.77 -1.63
N LEU A 73 -8.32 2.11 -2.61
CA LEU A 73 -9.06 1.36 -3.63
C LEU A 73 -9.90 0.23 -3.03
N THR A 74 -9.37 -0.49 -2.05
CA THR A 74 -10.11 -1.58 -1.40
C THR A 74 -11.32 -1.06 -0.64
N GLU A 75 -11.19 0.07 0.07
CA GLU A 75 -12.33 0.75 0.71
C GLU A 75 -13.37 1.20 -0.31
N TYR A 76 -12.92 1.80 -1.42
CA TYR A 76 -13.79 2.19 -2.51
C TYR A 76 -14.55 0.99 -3.08
N LEU A 77 -13.86 -0.10 -3.39
CA LEU A 77 -14.49 -1.32 -3.91
C LEU A 77 -15.54 -1.87 -2.94
N LYS A 78 -15.24 -1.87 -1.64
CA LYS A 78 -16.16 -2.27 -0.57
C LYS A 78 -17.40 -1.37 -0.55
N ALA A 79 -17.23 -0.07 -0.58
CA ALA A 79 -18.31 0.92 -0.56
C ALA A 79 -19.24 0.80 -1.79
N GLU A 80 -18.67 0.49 -2.95
CA GLU A 80 -19.41 0.28 -4.20
C GLU A 80 -20.02 -1.15 -4.33
N GLY A 81 -19.85 -2.02 -3.32
CA GLY A 81 -20.34 -3.39 -3.38
C GLY A 81 -19.63 -4.25 -4.45
N ILE A 82 -18.42 -3.88 -4.83
CA ILE A 82 -17.57 -4.63 -5.75
C ILE A 82 -16.74 -5.63 -4.94
N ARG A 83 -16.44 -6.81 -5.51
CA ARG A 83 -15.57 -7.78 -4.87
C ARG A 83 -14.26 -7.11 -4.44
N VAL A 84 -13.94 -7.19 -3.15
CA VAL A 84 -12.64 -6.74 -2.64
C VAL A 84 -11.55 -7.78 -2.89
N PRO A 85 -10.28 -7.43 -2.85
CA PRO A 85 -9.18 -8.39 -2.86
C PRO A 85 -9.33 -9.39 -1.70
N ASP A 86 -8.92 -10.62 -1.93
CA ASP A 86 -8.92 -11.67 -0.91
C ASP A 86 -7.81 -11.44 0.14
N GLU A 87 -6.82 -10.63 -0.23
CA GLU A 87 -5.70 -10.25 0.64
C GLU A 87 -5.08 -8.92 0.21
N LEU A 88 -4.63 -8.14 1.20
CA LEU A 88 -3.82 -6.93 1.02
C LEU A 88 -2.43 -7.15 1.59
N ILE A 89 -1.39 -6.77 0.83
CA ILE A 89 -0.01 -6.76 1.29
C ILE A 89 0.57 -5.36 1.06
N LEU A 90 0.85 -4.65 2.13
CA LEU A 90 1.20 -3.24 2.12
C LEU A 90 2.60 -3.03 2.70
N PHE A 91 3.48 -2.37 1.94
CA PHE A 91 4.83 -2.03 2.39
C PHE A 91 4.89 -0.53 2.69
N SER A 92 5.06 -0.16 3.94
CA SER A 92 5.13 1.23 4.41
C SER A 92 4.07 2.12 3.74
N PRO A 93 2.77 1.79 3.83
CA PRO A 93 1.73 2.49 3.06
C PRO A 93 1.58 3.94 3.52
N TRP A 94 1.53 4.88 2.57
CA TRP A 94 1.23 6.28 2.85
C TRP A 94 -0.28 6.47 2.98
N VAL A 95 -0.79 6.36 4.20
CA VAL A 95 -2.24 6.29 4.51
C VAL A 95 -2.88 7.63 4.86
N ASP A 96 -2.07 8.65 5.12
CA ASP A 96 -2.48 10.05 5.29
C ASP A 96 -1.54 10.96 4.50
N VAL A 97 -2.03 11.49 3.38
CA VAL A 97 -1.20 12.34 2.52
C VAL A 97 -1.02 13.76 3.07
N SER A 98 -1.79 14.14 4.10
CA SER A 98 -1.66 15.46 4.74
C SER A 98 -0.39 15.60 5.58
N MET A 99 0.12 14.48 6.12
CA MET A 99 1.27 14.45 7.04
C MET A 99 1.07 15.36 8.27
N GLU A 100 -0.17 15.51 8.74
CA GLU A 100 -0.52 16.43 9.84
C GLU A 100 -0.39 15.80 11.22
N ASN A 101 -0.15 14.48 11.32
CA ASN A 101 0.07 13.83 12.61
C ASN A 101 1.31 14.39 13.31
N GLU A 102 1.11 14.96 14.49
CA GLU A 102 2.22 15.60 15.24
C GLU A 102 3.34 14.61 15.64
N GLU A 103 3.02 13.33 15.81
CA GLU A 103 4.00 12.28 16.14
C GLU A 103 5.06 12.08 15.04
N ILE A 104 4.75 12.45 13.78
CA ILE A 104 5.69 12.39 12.66
C ILE A 104 6.98 13.17 12.97
N ARG A 105 6.90 14.24 13.77
CA ARG A 105 8.06 15.07 14.12
C ARG A 105 9.19 14.29 14.81
N ASP A 106 8.81 13.26 15.59
CA ASP A 106 9.77 12.43 16.31
C ASP A 106 10.55 11.48 15.39
N PHE A 107 10.06 11.32 14.16
CA PHE A 107 10.64 10.44 13.14
C PHE A 107 11.41 11.20 12.05
N MET A 108 11.20 12.52 11.89
CA MET A 108 11.81 13.32 10.82
C MET A 108 13.35 13.28 10.80
N SER A 109 13.98 13.18 11.99
CA SER A 109 15.44 13.10 12.08
C SER A 109 15.99 11.68 11.91
N ARG A 110 15.12 10.69 11.89
CA ARG A 110 15.44 9.26 11.84
C ARG A 110 15.24 8.67 10.45
N ASP A 111 14.27 9.20 9.71
CA ASP A 111 13.97 8.74 8.34
C ASP A 111 15.04 9.28 7.38
N PRO A 112 15.86 8.39 6.77
CA PRO A 112 16.90 8.79 5.82
C PRO A 112 16.37 8.99 4.40
N MET A 113 15.09 8.74 4.13
CA MET A 113 14.57 8.63 2.77
C MET A 113 13.49 9.66 2.45
N ILE A 114 12.56 9.89 3.36
CA ILE A 114 11.40 10.75 3.12
C ILE A 114 11.10 11.64 4.34
N GLY A 115 10.53 12.81 4.05
CA GLY A 115 9.99 13.72 5.05
C GLY A 115 8.82 14.51 4.48
N PRO A 116 8.06 15.21 5.34
CA PRO A 116 6.91 15.99 4.88
C PRO A 116 7.25 17.01 3.78
N GLU A 117 8.42 17.66 3.86
CA GLU A 117 8.83 18.67 2.87
C GLU A 117 9.00 18.09 1.47
N GLU A 118 9.47 16.84 1.37
CA GLU A 118 9.70 16.14 0.12
C GLU A 118 8.41 15.60 -0.49
N VAL A 119 7.47 15.11 0.34
CA VAL A 119 6.28 14.40 -0.16
C VAL A 119 5.05 15.28 -0.31
N LEU A 120 4.90 16.36 0.47
CA LEU A 120 3.74 17.25 0.42
C LEU A 120 3.49 17.91 -0.95
N PRO A 121 4.51 18.32 -1.74
CA PRO A 121 4.27 18.82 -3.08
C PRO A 121 3.61 17.78 -4.00
N ALA A 122 4.02 16.51 -3.88
CA ALA A 122 3.41 15.41 -4.62
C ALA A 122 1.98 15.12 -4.13
N ALA A 123 1.76 15.16 -2.81
CA ALA A 123 0.43 15.01 -2.22
C ALA A 123 -0.54 16.05 -2.78
N ARG A 124 -0.19 17.33 -2.77
CA ARG A 124 -1.01 18.42 -3.29
C ARG A 124 -1.34 18.24 -4.78
N ALA A 125 -0.38 17.79 -5.57
CA ALA A 125 -0.62 17.51 -6.98
C ALA A 125 -1.52 16.27 -7.20
N TRP A 126 -1.40 15.26 -6.33
CA TRP A 126 -2.21 14.03 -6.36
C TRP A 126 -3.67 14.27 -6.02
N VAL A 127 -3.91 15.06 -5.00
CA VAL A 127 -5.24 15.37 -4.45
C VAL A 127 -6.13 16.13 -5.44
N GLY A 128 -5.54 17.02 -6.26
CA GLY A 128 -6.30 17.91 -7.14
C GLY A 128 -7.17 18.88 -6.34
N ASP A 129 -8.47 18.87 -6.59
CA ASP A 129 -9.43 19.77 -5.95
C ASP A 129 -10.11 19.17 -4.70
N ARG A 130 -9.70 17.97 -4.26
CA ARG A 130 -10.28 17.32 -3.09
C ARG A 130 -9.60 17.70 -1.78
N ASP A 131 -10.23 17.33 -0.68
CA ASP A 131 -9.64 17.39 0.65
C ASP A 131 -8.56 16.31 0.79
N MET A 132 -7.45 16.65 1.44
CA MET A 132 -6.38 15.68 1.73
C MET A 132 -6.85 14.55 2.65
N HIS A 133 -7.92 14.77 3.42
CA HIS A 133 -8.55 13.76 4.30
C HIS A 133 -9.65 12.94 3.60
N ASP A 134 -9.87 13.14 2.29
CA ASP A 134 -10.82 12.29 1.55
C ASP A 134 -10.32 10.84 1.56
N PRO A 135 -11.16 9.85 1.96
CA PRO A 135 -10.76 8.44 2.02
C PRO A 135 -10.26 7.85 0.70
N LEU A 136 -10.67 8.40 -0.44
CA LEU A 136 -10.14 7.99 -1.75
C LEU A 136 -8.65 8.33 -1.93
N ILE A 137 -8.10 9.15 -1.03
CA ILE A 137 -6.73 9.68 -1.08
C ILE A 137 -5.96 9.27 0.17
N SER A 138 -6.56 9.50 1.33
CA SER A 138 -6.03 9.19 2.65
C SER A 138 -6.90 8.15 3.34
N PRO A 139 -6.66 6.85 3.11
CA PRO A 139 -7.51 5.78 3.65
C PRO A 139 -7.53 5.73 5.19
N LEU A 140 -6.62 6.40 5.87
CA LEU A 140 -6.68 6.54 7.33
C LEU A 140 -8.00 7.16 7.82
N PHE A 141 -8.69 7.93 6.99
CA PHE A 141 -9.97 8.60 7.31
C PHE A 141 -11.19 7.83 6.80
N GLY A 142 -11.00 6.64 6.24
CA GLY A 142 -12.04 5.80 5.70
C GLY A 142 -12.62 4.78 6.68
N ASP A 143 -13.40 3.85 6.15
CA ASP A 143 -14.00 2.74 6.89
C ASP A 143 -13.25 1.43 6.66
N LEU A 144 -12.30 1.14 7.53
CA LEU A 144 -11.45 -0.06 7.49
C LEU A 144 -12.12 -1.32 8.07
N LYS A 145 -13.32 -1.19 8.66
CA LYS A 145 -14.02 -2.33 9.25
C LYS A 145 -14.39 -3.38 8.21
N GLY A 146 -14.29 -4.63 8.59
CA GLY A 146 -14.58 -5.75 7.70
C GLY A 146 -13.48 -6.05 6.67
N LEU A 147 -12.35 -5.34 6.70
CA LEU A 147 -11.18 -5.73 5.93
C LEU A 147 -10.42 -6.84 6.66
N HIS A 148 -10.14 -7.91 5.94
CA HIS A 148 -9.48 -9.12 6.44
C HIS A 148 -8.25 -9.44 5.60
N ASN A 149 -7.34 -10.27 6.14
CA ASN A 149 -6.11 -10.68 5.47
C ASN A 149 -5.25 -9.49 5.04
N VAL A 150 -5.10 -8.50 5.93
CA VAL A 150 -4.26 -7.33 5.70
C VAL A 150 -2.90 -7.56 6.36
N THR A 151 -1.86 -7.70 5.55
CA THR A 151 -0.48 -7.78 6.02
C THR A 151 0.22 -6.45 5.75
N VAL A 152 0.71 -5.81 6.80
CA VAL A 152 1.38 -4.52 6.72
C VAL A 152 2.82 -4.67 7.20
N PHE A 153 3.77 -4.21 6.38
CA PHE A 153 5.18 -4.08 6.76
C PHE A 153 5.49 -2.62 7.00
N ILE A 154 6.20 -2.32 8.08
CA ILE A 154 6.59 -0.95 8.45
C ILE A 154 7.93 -0.97 9.19
N GLY A 155 8.82 -0.05 8.86
CA GLY A 155 10.08 0.16 9.60
C GLY A 155 9.90 1.12 10.77
N THR A 156 10.72 0.97 11.82
CA THR A 156 10.66 1.89 12.97
C THR A 156 11.38 3.22 12.74
N GLU A 157 12.13 3.34 11.64
CA GLU A 157 12.91 4.54 11.31
C GLU A 157 12.28 5.33 10.15
N GLU A 158 10.94 5.35 10.05
CA GLU A 158 10.25 6.08 8.97
C GLU A 158 9.11 6.97 9.48
N VAL A 159 8.93 8.13 8.81
CA VAL A 159 7.91 9.12 9.17
C VAL A 159 6.48 8.62 9.03
N LEU A 160 6.24 7.55 8.28
CA LEU A 160 4.90 6.96 8.13
C LEU A 160 4.52 6.01 9.27
N TYR A 161 5.47 5.67 10.15
CA TYR A 161 5.25 4.71 11.25
C TYR A 161 4.04 5.05 12.14
N PRO A 162 3.85 6.30 12.61
CA PRO A 162 2.72 6.65 13.47
C PRO A 162 1.36 6.43 12.79
N ASP A 163 1.22 6.89 11.55
CA ASP A 163 -0.04 6.78 10.81
C ASP A 163 -0.36 5.36 10.41
N VAL A 164 0.64 4.59 9.99
CA VAL A 164 0.48 3.18 9.67
C VAL A 164 0.09 2.36 10.89
N THR A 165 0.71 2.63 12.04
CA THR A 165 0.35 1.97 13.31
C THR A 165 -1.08 2.33 13.72
N LYS A 166 -1.47 3.60 13.62
CA LYS A 166 -2.83 4.07 13.89
C LYS A 166 -3.83 3.38 12.96
N MET A 167 -3.55 3.36 11.65
CA MET A 167 -4.38 2.69 10.65
C MET A 167 -4.57 1.21 10.98
N PHE A 168 -3.50 0.50 11.32
CA PHE A 168 -3.57 -0.91 11.66
C PHE A 168 -4.47 -1.19 12.87
N HIS A 169 -4.44 -0.32 13.90
CA HIS A 169 -5.31 -0.43 15.06
C HIS A 169 -6.79 -0.09 14.77
N MET A 170 -7.09 0.51 13.63
CA MET A 170 -8.46 0.74 13.17
C MET A 170 -9.07 -0.46 12.44
N LEU A 171 -8.24 -1.39 11.97
CA LEU A 171 -8.71 -2.67 11.45
C LEU A 171 -9.40 -3.46 12.56
N ASP A 172 -10.35 -4.33 12.18
CA ASP A 172 -10.93 -5.24 13.13
C ASP A 172 -9.84 -6.16 13.74
N ALA A 173 -10.00 -6.49 15.02
CA ALA A 173 -9.11 -7.40 15.72
C ALA A 173 -9.33 -8.83 15.21
N ASP A 174 -8.89 -9.09 13.99
CA ASP A 174 -8.94 -10.40 13.33
C ASP A 174 -7.53 -10.99 13.29
N VAL A 175 -7.45 -12.27 13.56
CA VAL A 175 -6.18 -13.03 13.51
C VAL A 175 -5.56 -13.09 12.10
N SER A 176 -6.33 -12.74 11.08
CA SER A 176 -5.85 -12.68 9.70
C SER A 176 -5.12 -11.37 9.36
N ASN A 177 -5.27 -10.33 10.19
CA ASN A 177 -4.57 -9.06 10.02
C ASN A 177 -3.24 -9.09 10.78
N GLU A 178 -2.16 -8.68 10.14
CA GLU A 178 -0.80 -8.77 10.70
C GLU A 178 0.01 -7.51 10.43
N LEU A 179 0.59 -6.93 11.50
CA LEU A 179 1.56 -5.85 11.42
C LEU A 179 2.96 -6.40 11.66
N ILE A 180 3.82 -6.30 10.67
CA ILE A 180 5.21 -6.76 10.72
C ILE A 180 6.10 -5.53 10.84
N VAL A 181 6.63 -5.32 12.04
CA VAL A 181 7.48 -4.19 12.35
C VAL A 181 8.95 -4.59 12.12
N GLY A 182 9.61 -3.87 11.22
CA GLY A 182 11.05 -3.97 10.98
C GLY A 182 11.81 -3.04 11.93
N GLU A 183 12.39 -3.60 12.98
CA GLU A 183 13.15 -2.82 13.96
C GLU A 183 14.42 -2.25 13.35
N GLY A 184 14.62 -0.94 13.47
CA GLY A 184 15.74 -0.23 12.84
C GLY A 184 15.64 -0.12 11.29
N MET A 185 14.53 -0.54 10.70
CA MET A 185 14.36 -0.52 9.26
C MET A 185 13.79 0.83 8.78
N ASN A 186 14.21 1.19 7.58
CA ASN A 186 13.76 2.38 6.86
C ASN A 186 12.56 2.10 5.96
N HIS A 187 12.08 3.14 5.30
CA HIS A 187 10.94 3.15 4.41
C HIS A 187 11.04 2.06 3.31
N VAL A 188 9.98 1.24 3.18
CA VAL A 188 9.83 0.17 2.17
C VAL A 188 10.96 -0.88 2.22
N TYR A 189 11.52 -1.16 3.39
CA TYR A 189 12.65 -2.08 3.56
C TYR A 189 12.47 -3.47 2.89
N PRO A 190 11.24 -4.03 2.75
CA PRO A 190 11.07 -5.36 2.16
C PRO A 190 11.52 -5.49 0.70
N ILE A 191 11.57 -4.39 -0.07
CA ILE A 191 12.00 -4.46 -1.48
C ILE A 191 13.51 -4.27 -1.68
N PHE A 192 14.26 -3.98 -0.59
CA PHE A 192 15.71 -3.80 -0.68
C PHE A 192 16.46 -5.14 -0.63
N PRO A 193 17.64 -5.24 -1.24
CA PRO A 193 18.46 -6.45 -1.20
C PRO A 193 19.25 -6.54 0.12
N ILE A 194 18.54 -6.59 1.26
CA ILE A 194 19.09 -6.69 2.60
C ILE A 194 18.63 -7.98 3.29
N PRO A 195 19.38 -8.50 4.27
CA PRO A 195 19.01 -9.75 4.95
C PRO A 195 17.63 -9.71 5.61
N GLU A 196 17.24 -8.58 6.17
CA GLU A 196 15.96 -8.36 6.86
C GLU A 196 14.75 -8.50 5.89
N ALA A 197 14.94 -8.09 4.64
CA ALA A 197 13.93 -8.26 3.59
C ALA A 197 13.66 -9.74 3.26
N ALA A 198 14.63 -10.63 3.46
CA ALA A 198 14.42 -12.06 3.18
C ALA A 198 13.30 -12.67 4.05
N SER A 199 13.14 -12.21 5.28
CA SER A 199 12.04 -12.63 6.15
C SER A 199 10.69 -12.10 5.65
N ALA A 200 10.67 -10.84 5.19
CA ALA A 200 9.49 -10.23 4.58
C ALA A 200 9.08 -10.95 3.30
N ASP A 201 10.02 -11.25 2.41
CA ASP A 201 9.79 -12.01 1.19
C ASP A 201 9.15 -13.38 1.47
N ASN A 202 9.72 -14.13 2.42
CA ASN A 202 9.20 -15.45 2.81
C ASN A 202 7.74 -15.35 3.29
N LYS A 203 7.41 -14.31 4.05
CA LYS A 203 6.04 -14.06 4.51
C LYS A 203 5.11 -13.72 3.35
N VAL A 204 5.55 -12.86 2.42
CA VAL A 204 4.79 -12.51 1.21
C VAL A 204 4.50 -13.77 0.38
N PHE A 205 5.52 -14.57 0.09
CA PHE A 205 5.36 -15.79 -0.71
C PHE A 205 4.46 -16.82 -0.01
N TYR A 206 4.60 -16.99 1.31
CA TYR A 206 3.71 -17.82 2.10
C TYR A 206 2.24 -17.36 1.97
N ASN A 207 1.99 -16.06 2.09
CA ASN A 207 0.65 -15.51 1.98
C ASN A 207 0.05 -15.72 0.58
N ILE A 208 0.84 -15.59 -0.47
CA ILE A 208 0.40 -15.82 -1.86
C ILE A 208 0.08 -17.30 -2.10
N LEU A 209 0.91 -18.21 -1.57
CA LEU A 209 0.80 -19.65 -1.82
C LEU A 209 -0.22 -20.36 -0.92
N ARG A 210 -0.59 -19.76 0.22
CA ARG A 210 -1.62 -20.36 1.07
C ARG A 210 -2.98 -20.30 0.38
N VAL A 211 -3.62 -21.43 0.25
CA VAL A 211 -4.97 -21.61 -0.33
C VAL A 211 -6.01 -21.44 0.75
#